data_cb7348200726e848092e2798ecec1f18
#
_entry.id   cb7348200726e848092e2798ecec1f18
#
_cell.length_a   1.000
_cell.length_b   1.000
_cell.length_c   1.000
_cell.angle_alpha   90.00
_cell.angle_beta   90.00
_cell.angle_gamma   90.00
#
_symmetry.space_group_name_H-M   'P 1'
#
loop_
_entity.id
_entity.type
_entity.pdbx_description
1 polymer ?
#
loop_
_entity_poly.entity_id
_entity_poly.type
_entity_poly.pdbx_seq_one_letter_code
_entity_poly.pdbx_strand_id
1 'polypeptide(L)'
;MKLKGFLRRWRPANAQHQLFLAIAGAVFLATLLASPCARAQQAVAPPPSDREVIAELLKRVQLLETRVKELEAERAQGAGPAKPIKAAPIAEIPTRTAPQEENEMAMRDTGPNLRIRGFTDVTLHGSNQKGSTTSFSLGQMNLFITSDVSEKFKFLSEIVFEAGDDNAIGVDVERLLLQYSHNDYFSLAIGRYHTAIGYYNTAYHHSTWFQTAVGRPFLFQFEDNGGILPIHNVGASASGRIPSGALGLHYVVEVGNGRTSRLPLSEAVQNVVDENNHKAVNLALFARPGVLPGLQTGFSVYRDVLAPDNSPRIGQTILAAHAVYVRPSFEWLNEALVIRHAPRGQTRVFHTPGFYTQISRRFGSYRPYFRYQYVNAAADEPIFSDVGLRHGPSVGLRFEASEAVAFKLQYDHTNLRQRPAIDALTLQFAFTF
;
A
#
# COMPACT_ATOMS: atom_id res chain seq x y z
N MET A 1 -52.02 10.67 40.47
CA MET A 1 -51.74 12.01 39.92
C MET A 1 -50.59 11.92 38.97
N LYS A 2 -50.84 12.03 37.71
CA LYS A 2 -50.09 12.29 36.46
C LYS A 2 -48.57 12.08 36.44
N LEU A 3 -48.13 10.97 35.85
CA LEU A 3 -46.86 10.83 35.12
C LEU A 3 -47.09 11.26 33.66
N LYS A 4 -46.59 12.42 33.29
CA LYS A 4 -46.44 12.84 31.89
C LYS A 4 -45.17 13.62 31.75
N GLY A 5 -44.31 13.17 30.83
CA GLY A 5 -43.33 14.03 30.20
C GLY A 5 -41.86 13.63 30.28
N PHE A 6 -41.47 12.53 29.64
CA PHE A 6 -40.06 12.33 29.28
C PHE A 6 -39.95 11.51 27.97
N LEU A 7 -40.52 12.04 26.90
CA LEU A 7 -40.24 11.62 25.51
C LEU A 7 -39.74 12.84 24.74
N ARG A 8 -38.49 13.26 25.01
CA ARG A 8 -37.82 14.22 24.12
C ARG A 8 -37.31 13.46 22.89
N ARG A 9 -38.00 13.72 21.79
CA ARG A 9 -37.64 13.59 20.37
C ARG A 9 -36.21 13.09 20.09
N TRP A 10 -36.09 11.80 19.81
CA TRP A 10 -35.05 11.30 18.95
C TRP A 10 -35.34 11.79 17.53
N ARG A 11 -34.53 12.72 17.02
CA ARG A 11 -34.48 12.97 15.58
C ARG A 11 -33.75 11.77 14.94
N PRO A 12 -34.28 11.17 13.86
CA PRO A 12 -33.57 10.09 13.19
C PRO A 12 -32.26 10.63 12.65
N ALA A 13 -31.16 9.97 12.99
CA ALA A 13 -29.88 10.14 12.34
C ALA A 13 -30.08 9.93 10.83
N ASN A 14 -29.46 10.78 10.01
CA ASN A 14 -29.57 10.76 8.57
C ASN A 14 -29.56 9.32 8.03
N ALA A 15 -30.50 9.01 7.14
CA ALA A 15 -30.65 7.68 6.53
C ALA A 15 -29.34 7.15 5.88
N GLN A 16 -28.46 8.05 5.47
CA GLN A 16 -27.13 7.74 4.97
C GLN A 16 -26.18 7.16 6.04
N HIS A 17 -26.32 7.59 7.30
CA HIS A 17 -25.52 7.04 8.41
C HIS A 17 -25.96 5.63 8.80
N GLN A 18 -27.27 5.36 8.70
CA GLN A 18 -27.80 4.03 8.95
C GLN A 18 -27.45 3.05 7.81
N LEU A 19 -27.41 3.54 6.56
CA LEU A 19 -26.99 2.74 5.42
C LEU A 19 -25.51 2.38 5.50
N PHE A 20 -24.64 3.31 5.94
CA PHE A 20 -23.21 3.07 6.12
C PHE A 20 -22.93 2.04 7.20
N LEU A 21 -23.59 2.15 8.36
CA LEU A 21 -23.47 1.17 9.44
C LEU A 21 -24.04 -0.19 9.04
N ALA A 22 -25.10 -0.21 8.23
CA ALA A 22 -25.68 -1.45 7.69
C ALA A 22 -24.77 -2.13 6.66
N ILE A 23 -24.10 -1.36 5.78
CA ILE A 23 -23.16 -1.91 4.79
C ILE A 23 -21.88 -2.39 5.48
N ALA A 24 -21.33 -1.62 6.42
CA ALA A 24 -20.16 -2.04 7.20
C ALA A 24 -20.47 -3.28 8.06
N GLY A 25 -21.67 -3.34 8.66
CA GLY A 25 -22.16 -4.50 9.40
C GLY A 25 -22.44 -5.71 8.52
N ALA A 26 -22.97 -5.51 7.31
CA ALA A 26 -23.25 -6.58 6.36
C ALA A 26 -21.98 -7.20 5.78
N VAL A 27 -20.95 -6.38 5.50
CA VAL A 27 -19.62 -6.88 5.09
C VAL A 27 -18.96 -7.68 6.21
N PHE A 28 -19.11 -7.25 7.46
CA PHE A 28 -18.58 -7.97 8.62
C PHE A 28 -19.39 -9.26 8.92
N LEU A 29 -20.72 -9.22 8.77
CA LEU A 29 -21.59 -10.37 9.01
C LEU A 29 -21.51 -11.41 7.89
N ALA A 30 -21.33 -11.00 6.64
CA ALA A 30 -21.15 -11.91 5.50
C ALA A 30 -19.85 -12.73 5.61
N THR A 31 -18.82 -12.20 6.27
CA THR A 31 -17.59 -12.95 6.54
C THR A 31 -17.73 -13.95 7.70
N LEU A 32 -18.67 -13.73 8.61
CA LEU A 32 -18.96 -14.64 9.74
C LEU A 32 -19.94 -15.76 9.39
N LEU A 33 -20.81 -15.57 8.40
CA LEU A 33 -21.87 -16.52 8.03
C LEU A 33 -21.51 -17.45 6.85
N ALA A 34 -20.34 -17.31 6.24
CA ALA A 34 -19.83 -18.24 5.24
C ALA A 34 -19.31 -19.53 5.90
N SER A 35 -20.16 -20.24 6.63
CA SER A 35 -19.90 -21.63 7.00
C SER A 35 -20.13 -22.50 5.76
N PRO A 36 -19.17 -23.34 5.33
CA PRO A 36 -19.38 -24.22 4.20
C PRO A 36 -20.44 -25.27 4.54
N CYS A 37 -21.53 -25.23 3.83
CA CYS A 37 -22.50 -26.29 3.79
C CYS A 37 -21.82 -27.60 3.36
N ALA A 38 -21.86 -28.61 4.20
CA ALA A 38 -21.28 -29.92 3.97
C ALA A 38 -21.74 -30.50 2.63
N ARG A 39 -20.80 -30.66 1.69
CA ARG A 39 -21.02 -31.47 0.50
C ARG A 39 -20.10 -32.69 0.52
N ALA A 40 -20.72 -33.82 0.23
CA ALA A 40 -20.22 -35.16 0.21
C ALA A 40 -18.74 -35.37 -0.07
N GLN A 41 -18.10 -36.18 0.77
CA GLN A 41 -16.79 -36.79 0.64
C GLN A 41 -16.63 -37.48 -0.71
N GLN A 42 -15.85 -36.88 -1.63
CA GLN A 42 -15.06 -37.64 -2.57
C GLN A 42 -13.73 -37.92 -1.88
N ALA A 43 -13.33 -39.17 -1.88
CA ALA A 43 -12.11 -39.64 -1.27
C ALA A 43 -10.92 -38.89 -1.88
N VAL A 44 -10.35 -37.97 -1.09
CA VAL A 44 -9.07 -37.31 -1.40
C VAL A 44 -8.00 -38.34 -1.04
N ALA A 45 -7.09 -38.64 -1.98
CA ALA A 45 -5.92 -39.45 -1.70
C ALA A 45 -5.17 -38.86 -0.50
N PRO A 46 -4.60 -39.70 0.39
CA PRO A 46 -3.87 -39.23 1.56
C PRO A 46 -2.75 -38.31 1.12
N PRO A 47 -2.45 -37.25 1.89
CA PRO A 47 -1.33 -36.37 1.58
C PRO A 47 -0.04 -37.20 1.55
N PRO A 48 0.91 -36.87 0.62
CA PRO A 48 2.19 -37.56 0.55
C PRO A 48 2.90 -37.49 1.90
N SER A 49 3.53 -38.57 2.29
CA SER A 49 4.27 -38.62 3.55
C SER A 49 5.46 -37.67 3.51
N ASP A 50 5.86 -37.12 4.66
CA ASP A 50 7.03 -36.22 4.76
C ASP A 50 8.29 -36.81 4.08
N ARG A 51 8.45 -38.12 4.06
CA ARG A 51 9.52 -38.81 3.36
C ARG A 51 9.42 -38.67 1.84
N GLU A 52 8.22 -38.75 1.27
CA GLU A 52 8.01 -38.57 -0.18
C GLU A 52 8.26 -37.13 -0.61
N VAL A 53 7.82 -36.18 0.23
CA VAL A 53 8.08 -34.76 -0.01
C VAL A 53 9.57 -34.44 0.05
N ILE A 54 10.28 -34.97 1.05
CA ILE A 54 11.74 -34.82 1.18
C ILE A 54 12.46 -35.45 -0.01
N ALA A 55 12.06 -36.64 -0.46
CA ALA A 55 12.65 -37.30 -1.61
C ALA A 55 12.46 -36.51 -2.91
N GLU A 56 11.28 -35.93 -3.12
CA GLU A 56 10.99 -35.07 -4.29
C GLU A 56 11.78 -33.76 -4.24
N LEU A 57 11.95 -33.16 -3.06
CA LEU A 57 12.77 -31.97 -2.85
C LEU A 57 14.24 -32.22 -3.12
N LEU A 58 14.76 -33.35 -2.64
CA LEU A 58 16.17 -33.77 -2.90
C LEU A 58 16.40 -33.96 -4.41
N LYS A 59 15.46 -34.58 -5.12
CA LYS A 59 15.55 -34.77 -6.56
C LYS A 59 15.56 -33.42 -7.32
N ARG A 60 14.74 -32.45 -6.88
CA ARG A 60 14.75 -31.07 -7.43
C ARG A 60 16.07 -30.37 -7.17
N VAL A 61 16.61 -30.47 -5.97
CA VAL A 61 17.92 -29.89 -5.63
C VAL A 61 19.02 -30.45 -6.54
N GLN A 62 19.08 -31.75 -6.72
CA GLN A 62 20.06 -32.40 -7.61
C GLN A 62 19.91 -31.94 -9.08
N LEU A 63 18.67 -31.77 -9.55
CA LEU A 63 18.42 -31.26 -10.89
C LEU A 63 18.92 -29.82 -11.06
N LEU A 64 18.67 -28.96 -10.05
CA LEU A 64 19.13 -27.58 -10.05
C LEU A 64 20.65 -27.47 -9.98
N GLU A 65 21.31 -28.31 -9.15
CA GLU A 65 22.76 -28.34 -9.08
C GLU A 65 23.40 -28.77 -10.42
N THR A 66 22.78 -29.73 -11.10
CA THR A 66 23.22 -30.15 -12.44
C THR A 66 23.07 -29.00 -13.44
N ARG A 67 21.95 -28.28 -13.40
CA ARG A 67 21.72 -27.16 -14.30
C ARG A 67 22.64 -25.97 -14.04
N VAL A 68 22.98 -25.70 -12.78
CA VAL A 68 23.99 -24.68 -12.42
C VAL A 68 25.36 -25.07 -13.00
N LYS A 69 25.81 -26.33 -12.85
CA LYS A 69 27.07 -26.79 -13.44
C LYS A 69 27.10 -26.67 -14.96
N GLU A 70 25.99 -27.00 -15.63
CA GLU A 70 25.87 -26.82 -17.10
C GLU A 70 26.04 -25.37 -17.51
N LEU A 71 25.33 -24.43 -16.81
CA LEU A 71 25.41 -23.00 -17.08
C LEU A 71 26.81 -22.42 -16.80
N GLU A 72 27.46 -22.87 -15.75
CA GLU A 72 28.85 -22.51 -15.45
C GLU A 72 29.83 -23.02 -16.53
N ALA A 73 29.63 -24.22 -17.06
CA ALA A 73 30.41 -24.75 -18.16
C ALA A 73 30.17 -24.00 -19.48
N GLU A 74 28.90 -23.65 -19.81
CA GLU A 74 28.55 -22.81 -20.95
C GLU A 74 29.20 -21.40 -20.86
N ARG A 75 29.19 -20.82 -19.66
CA ARG A 75 29.83 -19.53 -19.40
C ARG A 75 31.36 -19.58 -19.55
N ALA A 76 31.97 -20.67 -19.14
CA ALA A 76 33.41 -20.87 -19.30
C ALA A 76 33.84 -21.11 -20.77
N GLN A 77 32.93 -21.67 -21.59
CA GLN A 77 33.18 -21.89 -23.03
C GLN A 77 32.88 -20.66 -23.90
N GLY A 78 32.02 -19.73 -23.39
CA GLY A 78 31.66 -18.49 -24.09
C GLY A 78 32.64 -17.34 -23.97
N ALA A 79 33.68 -17.44 -23.14
CA ALA A 79 34.73 -16.45 -22.98
C ALA A 79 35.83 -16.55 -24.04
N GLY A 80 35.50 -16.21 -25.28
CA GLY A 80 36.49 -15.96 -26.32
C GLY A 80 37.26 -14.65 -26.08
N PRO A 81 38.54 -14.55 -26.51
CA PRO A 81 39.39 -13.41 -26.18
C PRO A 81 38.84 -12.12 -26.82
N ALA A 82 38.57 -11.12 -25.99
CA ALA A 82 38.19 -9.77 -26.43
C ALA A 82 39.32 -9.10 -27.20
N LYS A 83 39.02 -8.59 -28.43
CA LYS A 83 39.94 -7.80 -29.22
C LYS A 83 40.30 -6.47 -28.49
N PRO A 84 41.55 -6.04 -28.49
CA PRO A 84 41.95 -4.84 -27.77
C PRO A 84 41.47 -3.58 -28.49
N ILE A 85 40.72 -2.74 -27.75
CA ILE A 85 40.39 -1.38 -28.16
C ILE A 85 41.60 -0.48 -27.79
N LYS A 86 42.19 0.22 -28.79
CA LYS A 86 43.25 1.19 -28.55
C LYS A 86 42.73 2.36 -27.72
N ALA A 87 43.27 2.50 -26.53
CA ALA A 87 43.04 3.69 -25.66
C ALA A 87 44.07 4.74 -25.93
N ALA A 88 43.63 6.02 -25.92
CA ALA A 88 44.48 7.20 -25.95
C ALA A 88 45.20 7.39 -24.58
N PRO A 89 46.36 8.06 -24.53
CA PRO A 89 47.20 8.08 -23.34
C PRO A 89 46.61 8.99 -22.25
N ILE A 90 46.45 8.46 -21.05
CA ILE A 90 46.13 9.21 -19.84
C ILE A 90 47.39 9.27 -18.96
N ALA A 91 47.66 10.47 -18.42
CA ALA A 91 48.81 10.82 -17.63
C ALA A 91 49.01 9.90 -16.38
N GLU A 92 50.27 9.64 -16.09
CA GLU A 92 50.72 8.81 -14.97
C GLU A 92 50.29 9.37 -13.59
N ILE A 93 49.66 8.52 -12.80
CA ILE A 93 49.44 8.73 -11.36
C ILE A 93 50.38 7.79 -10.59
N PRO A 94 51.05 8.24 -9.53
CA PRO A 94 52.16 7.50 -8.91
C PRO A 94 51.69 6.26 -8.16
N THR A 95 52.40 5.19 -8.35
CA THR A 95 52.26 3.86 -7.75
C THR A 95 52.30 3.95 -6.22
N ARG A 96 51.23 3.55 -5.58
CA ARG A 96 51.17 3.34 -4.12
C ARG A 96 51.21 1.84 -3.85
N THR A 97 52.19 1.42 -3.07
CA THR A 97 52.53 0.05 -2.67
C THR A 97 51.39 -0.65 -1.94
N ALA A 98 51.15 -1.91 -2.33
CA ALA A 98 50.20 -2.81 -1.69
C ALA A 98 50.57 -3.15 -0.25
N PRO A 99 49.63 -3.04 0.68
CA PRO A 99 48.93 -4.20 1.26
C PRO A 99 47.43 -3.92 1.52
N GLN A 100 46.67 -3.43 0.55
CA GLN A 100 45.23 -3.13 0.72
C GLN A 100 44.29 -4.08 -0.03
N GLU A 101 44.82 -4.91 -0.96
CA GLU A 101 43.95 -5.73 -1.79
C GLU A 101 43.34 -6.95 -1.05
N GLU A 102 44.02 -7.50 -0.04
CA GLU A 102 43.45 -8.62 0.74
C GLU A 102 42.28 -8.22 1.64
N ASN A 103 42.28 -6.99 2.17
CA ASN A 103 41.18 -6.47 2.99
C ASN A 103 39.97 -6.02 2.17
N GLU A 104 40.15 -5.55 0.94
CA GLU A 104 39.02 -5.19 0.06
C GLU A 104 38.32 -6.41 -0.53
N MET A 105 39.08 -7.52 -0.79
CA MET A 105 38.50 -8.78 -1.26
C MET A 105 37.73 -9.48 -0.14
N ALA A 106 38.20 -9.43 1.11
CA ALA A 106 37.47 -9.93 2.28
C ALA A 106 36.20 -9.14 2.60
N MET A 107 36.16 -7.82 2.31
CA MET A 107 34.94 -7.00 2.42
C MET A 107 33.92 -7.29 1.31
N ARG A 108 34.35 -7.79 0.14
CA ARG A 108 33.44 -8.10 -0.98
C ARG A 108 32.60 -9.34 -0.77
N ASP A 109 33.02 -10.25 0.08
CA ASP A 109 32.32 -11.55 0.30
C ASP A 109 31.36 -11.54 1.51
N THR A 110 31.41 -10.49 2.35
CA THR A 110 30.55 -10.35 3.54
C THR A 110 29.73 -9.05 3.56
N GLY A 111 29.72 -8.29 2.47
CA GLY A 111 28.97 -7.04 2.36
C GLY A 111 27.47 -7.29 2.24
N PRO A 112 26.63 -6.33 2.73
CA PRO A 112 25.18 -6.44 2.63
C PRO A 112 24.76 -6.57 1.16
N ASN A 113 23.92 -7.57 0.87
CA ASN A 113 23.44 -7.86 -0.49
C ASN A 113 22.40 -6.80 -0.91
N LEU A 114 22.84 -5.79 -1.69
CA LEU A 114 22.02 -4.72 -2.18
C LEU A 114 21.21 -5.14 -3.41
N ARG A 115 19.90 -4.96 -3.37
CA ARG A 115 18.98 -5.19 -4.50
C ARG A 115 18.23 -3.92 -4.80
N ILE A 116 18.22 -3.54 -6.07
CA ILE A 116 17.48 -2.37 -6.57
C ILE A 116 16.48 -2.86 -7.61
N ARG A 117 15.23 -2.39 -7.52
CA ARG A 117 14.18 -2.58 -8.52
C ARG A 117 13.60 -1.21 -8.87
N GLY A 118 13.38 -0.98 -10.16
CA GLY A 118 12.76 0.23 -10.65
C GLY A 118 11.33 -0.02 -11.12
N PHE A 119 10.47 0.98 -10.91
CA PHE A 119 9.11 1.01 -11.41
C PHE A 119 8.82 2.40 -11.93
N THR A 120 8.09 2.49 -13.04
CA THR A 120 7.71 3.79 -13.60
C THR A 120 6.44 3.69 -14.41
N ASP A 121 5.85 4.85 -14.72
CA ASP A 121 4.73 4.93 -15.65
C ASP A 121 4.74 6.23 -16.46
N VAL A 122 4.01 6.19 -17.56
CA VAL A 122 3.64 7.34 -18.39
C VAL A 122 2.13 7.31 -18.54
N THR A 123 1.49 8.46 -18.37
CA THR A 123 0.03 8.57 -18.39
C THR A 123 -0.43 9.58 -19.42
N LEU A 124 -1.46 9.24 -20.22
CA LEU A 124 -2.25 10.19 -20.98
C LEU A 124 -3.59 10.36 -20.26
N HIS A 125 -3.87 11.57 -19.80
CA HIS A 125 -5.08 11.88 -19.05
C HIS A 125 -5.86 13.02 -19.70
N GLY A 126 -7.18 12.91 -19.71
CA GLY A 126 -8.08 13.99 -20.12
C GLY A 126 -9.38 13.93 -19.34
N SER A 127 -9.94 15.09 -19.02
CA SER A 127 -11.19 15.21 -18.28
C SER A 127 -12.06 16.37 -18.79
N ASN A 128 -13.36 16.36 -18.40
CA ASN A 128 -14.29 17.44 -18.66
C ASN A 128 -14.16 18.62 -17.67
N GLN A 129 -13.22 18.57 -16.74
CA GLN A 129 -13.00 19.62 -15.75
C GLN A 129 -12.53 20.90 -16.44
N LYS A 130 -13.19 22.03 -16.13
CA LYS A 130 -12.84 23.32 -16.70
C LYS A 130 -11.37 23.69 -16.38
N GLY A 131 -10.59 23.99 -17.42
CA GLY A 131 -9.18 24.32 -17.30
C GLY A 131 -8.25 23.10 -17.37
N SER A 132 -8.79 21.88 -17.41
CA SER A 132 -8.00 20.68 -17.66
C SER A 132 -7.53 20.61 -19.11
N THR A 133 -6.30 20.19 -19.31
CA THR A 133 -5.73 19.90 -20.64
C THR A 133 -5.55 18.39 -20.77
N THR A 134 -5.83 17.85 -21.97
CA THR A 134 -5.47 16.47 -22.28
C THR A 134 -3.97 16.42 -22.58
N SER A 135 -3.21 15.73 -21.75
CA SER A 135 -1.76 15.71 -21.87
C SER A 135 -1.15 14.36 -21.52
N PHE A 136 0.02 14.10 -22.09
CA PHE A 136 0.94 13.12 -21.54
C PHE A 136 1.66 13.71 -20.33
N SER A 137 1.78 12.90 -19.28
CA SER A 137 2.59 13.20 -18.12
C SER A 137 3.52 12.03 -17.81
N LEU A 138 4.71 12.35 -17.34
CA LEU A 138 5.50 11.37 -16.61
C LEU A 138 4.77 11.08 -15.31
N GLY A 139 4.63 9.81 -14.99
CA GLY A 139 4.18 9.40 -13.66
C GLY A 139 5.33 9.41 -12.66
N GLN A 140 5.34 8.42 -11.81
CA GLN A 140 6.38 8.26 -10.81
C GLN A 140 7.45 7.28 -11.30
N MET A 141 8.74 7.58 -11.03
CA MET A 141 9.80 6.60 -11.07
C MET A 141 10.20 6.24 -9.65
N ASN A 142 9.94 5.00 -9.25
CA ASN A 142 10.22 4.50 -7.91
C ASN A 142 11.46 3.62 -7.93
N LEU A 143 12.41 3.90 -7.05
CA LEU A 143 13.55 3.03 -6.77
C LEU A 143 13.32 2.32 -5.44
N PHE A 144 13.12 1.03 -5.50
CA PHE A 144 12.91 0.16 -4.36
C PHE A 144 14.24 -0.54 -4.03
N ILE A 145 14.86 -0.15 -2.94
CA ILE A 145 16.19 -0.56 -2.52
C ILE A 145 16.05 -1.42 -1.26
N THR A 146 16.54 -2.64 -1.32
CA THR A 146 16.57 -3.55 -0.16
C THR A 146 17.94 -4.11 0.05
N SER A 147 18.29 -4.35 1.32
CA SER A 147 19.53 -5.03 1.67
C SER A 147 19.34 -5.93 2.89
N ASP A 148 19.86 -7.14 2.80
CA ASP A 148 20.00 -8.03 3.95
C ASP A 148 21.30 -7.64 4.67
N VAL A 149 21.18 -6.77 5.71
CA VAL A 149 22.31 -6.26 6.50
C VAL A 149 22.92 -7.37 7.36
N SER A 150 22.08 -8.28 7.85
CA SER A 150 22.46 -9.54 8.53
C SER A 150 21.29 -10.51 8.50
N GLU A 151 21.45 -11.70 9.09
CA GLU A 151 20.37 -12.69 9.19
C GLU A 151 19.07 -12.13 9.81
N LYS A 152 19.19 -11.17 10.74
CA LYS A 152 18.06 -10.60 11.48
C LYS A 152 17.73 -9.16 11.11
N PHE A 153 18.63 -8.46 10.42
CA PHE A 153 18.45 -7.06 10.07
C PHE A 153 18.29 -6.88 8.57
N LYS A 154 17.23 -6.21 8.17
CA LYS A 154 16.92 -5.84 6.78
C LYS A 154 16.76 -4.34 6.67
N PHE A 155 17.36 -3.78 5.63
CA PHE A 155 17.18 -2.39 5.23
C PHE A 155 16.21 -2.30 4.06
N LEU A 156 15.36 -1.27 4.08
CA LEU A 156 14.48 -0.92 2.97
C LEU A 156 14.46 0.59 2.80
N SER A 157 14.63 1.03 1.56
CA SER A 157 14.37 2.41 1.14
C SER A 157 13.53 2.41 -0.14
N GLU A 158 12.62 3.36 -0.23
CA GLU A 158 11.84 3.65 -1.43
C GLU A 158 11.98 5.13 -1.73
N ILE A 159 12.60 5.44 -2.87
CA ILE A 159 12.82 6.80 -3.34
C ILE A 159 11.95 6.99 -4.58
N VAL A 160 11.14 8.04 -4.57
CA VAL A 160 10.22 8.36 -5.65
C VAL A 160 10.67 9.65 -6.32
N PHE A 161 10.74 9.63 -7.64
CA PHE A 161 10.88 10.80 -8.49
C PHE A 161 9.54 10.99 -9.17
N GLU A 162 8.92 12.15 -8.98
CA GLU A 162 7.64 12.44 -9.60
C GLU A 162 7.61 13.81 -10.27
N ALA A 163 6.87 13.88 -11.37
CA ALA A 163 6.67 15.13 -12.08
C ALA A 163 5.50 15.91 -11.47
N GLY A 164 5.78 17.13 -11.03
CA GLY A 164 4.77 18.07 -10.57
C GLY A 164 4.04 18.78 -11.71
N ASP A 165 2.89 19.35 -11.40
CA ASP A 165 2.08 20.15 -12.34
C ASP A 165 2.80 21.42 -12.83
N ASP A 166 3.82 21.86 -12.10
CA ASP A 166 4.70 22.99 -12.43
C ASP A 166 5.86 22.65 -13.38
N ASN A 167 5.88 21.41 -13.92
CA ASN A 167 6.97 20.81 -14.69
C ASN A 167 8.30 20.65 -13.93
N ALA A 168 8.29 20.72 -12.61
CA ALA A 168 9.43 20.33 -11.78
C ALA A 168 9.44 18.82 -11.54
N ILE A 169 10.59 18.27 -11.18
CA ILE A 169 10.71 16.88 -10.70
C ILE A 169 11.04 16.94 -9.22
N GLY A 170 10.13 16.44 -8.40
CA GLY A 170 10.32 16.24 -6.98
C GLY A 170 11.03 14.92 -6.69
N VAL A 171 11.68 14.85 -5.54
CA VAL A 171 12.30 13.63 -5.01
C VAL A 171 11.82 13.43 -3.59
N ASP A 172 11.14 12.31 -3.36
CA ASP A 172 10.59 11.96 -2.05
C ASP A 172 11.17 10.64 -1.54
N VAL A 173 11.49 10.61 -0.24
CA VAL A 173 11.87 9.39 0.46
C VAL A 173 10.63 8.83 1.14
N GLU A 174 9.94 7.95 0.47
CA GLU A 174 8.66 7.42 0.91
C GLU A 174 8.79 6.40 2.04
N ARG A 175 9.78 5.54 1.92
CA ARG A 175 10.14 4.62 3.00
C ARG A 175 11.65 4.64 3.21
N LEU A 176 12.03 4.61 4.47
CA LEU A 176 13.41 4.47 4.91
C LEU A 176 13.39 3.82 6.28
N LEU A 177 13.67 2.53 6.34
CA LEU A 177 13.56 1.79 7.60
C LEU A 177 14.62 0.68 7.73
N LEU A 178 14.97 0.42 8.97
CA LEU A 178 15.69 -0.78 9.39
C LEU A 178 14.72 -1.68 10.15
N GLN A 179 14.60 -2.92 9.71
CA GLN A 179 13.77 -3.94 10.35
C GLN A 179 14.64 -4.98 11.05
N TYR A 180 14.35 -5.25 12.30
CA TYR A 180 14.85 -6.38 13.07
C TYR A 180 13.78 -7.47 13.13
N SER A 181 14.10 -8.69 12.71
CA SER A 181 13.22 -9.86 12.77
C SER A 181 13.76 -10.85 13.79
N HIS A 182 13.05 -10.97 14.93
CA HIS A 182 13.42 -11.93 15.96
C HIS A 182 12.96 -13.34 15.58
N ASN A 183 11.69 -13.47 15.19
CA ASN A 183 11.01 -14.69 14.73
C ASN A 183 9.69 -14.32 14.03
N ASP A 184 8.87 -15.31 13.66
CA ASP A 184 7.56 -15.12 13.02
C ASP A 184 6.55 -14.35 13.88
N TYR A 185 6.74 -14.30 15.20
CA TYR A 185 5.83 -13.69 16.16
C TYR A 185 6.20 -12.26 16.52
N PHE A 186 7.43 -11.84 16.19
CA PHE A 186 7.90 -10.50 16.51
C PHE A 186 8.95 -10.00 15.53
N SER A 187 8.64 -8.87 14.90
CA SER A 187 9.55 -8.04 14.12
C SER A 187 9.36 -6.58 14.52
N LEU A 188 10.43 -5.80 14.52
CA LEU A 188 10.43 -4.36 14.83
C LEU A 188 11.08 -3.59 13.69
N ALA A 189 10.39 -2.64 13.12
CA ALA A 189 10.90 -1.70 12.13
C ALA A 189 10.99 -0.29 12.75
N ILE A 190 12.05 0.45 12.44
CA ILE A 190 12.27 1.83 12.86
C ILE A 190 12.61 2.65 11.63
N GLY A 191 11.95 3.80 11.45
CA GLY A 191 12.13 4.70 10.33
C GLY A 191 10.81 5.22 9.77
N ARG A 192 10.78 5.55 8.47
CA ARG A 192 9.57 5.94 7.73
C ARG A 192 8.96 4.69 7.08
N TYR A 193 7.69 4.43 7.39
CA TYR A 193 6.97 3.24 6.95
C TYR A 193 5.53 3.58 6.54
N HIS A 194 4.87 2.68 5.81
CA HIS A 194 3.43 2.75 5.55
C HIS A 194 2.65 2.32 6.78
N THR A 195 1.70 3.15 7.24
CA THR A 195 0.86 2.82 8.40
C THR A 195 -0.06 1.62 8.10
N ALA A 196 -0.28 0.77 9.09
CA ALA A 196 -1.15 -0.39 8.96
C ALA A 196 -2.64 -0.02 9.14
N ILE A 197 -3.10 1.02 8.41
CA ILE A 197 -4.50 1.41 8.32
C ILE A 197 -5.08 0.79 7.06
N GLY A 198 -5.98 -0.18 7.23
CA GLY A 198 -6.53 -0.94 6.12
C GLY A 198 -5.57 -1.96 5.50
N TYR A 199 -5.94 -2.48 4.34
CA TYR A 199 -5.15 -3.44 3.55
C TYR A 199 -4.34 -2.74 2.45
N TYR A 200 -4.98 -1.83 1.69
CA TYR A 200 -4.40 -1.24 0.49
C TYR A 200 -3.07 -0.54 0.78
N ASN A 201 -3.00 0.19 1.89
CA ASN A 201 -1.83 0.95 2.26
C ASN A 201 -0.56 0.10 2.46
N THR A 202 -0.70 -1.10 2.99
CA THR A 202 0.42 -2.00 3.25
C THR A 202 0.68 -2.99 2.11
N ALA A 203 -0.34 -3.29 1.29
CA ALA A 203 -0.23 -4.27 0.20
C ALA A 203 0.26 -3.67 -1.12
N TYR A 204 -0.03 -2.39 -1.37
CA TYR A 204 0.34 -1.70 -2.61
C TYR A 204 1.37 -0.60 -2.32
N HIS A 205 2.52 -0.70 -2.98
CA HIS A 205 3.56 0.31 -2.98
C HIS A 205 3.18 1.53 -3.84
N HIS A 206 4.04 2.51 -3.94
CA HIS A 206 3.88 3.66 -4.83
C HIS A 206 3.72 3.23 -6.28
N SER A 207 4.44 2.19 -6.70
CA SER A 207 4.43 1.75 -8.08
C SER A 207 3.03 1.46 -8.62
N THR A 208 2.68 2.18 -9.65
CA THR A 208 1.45 2.01 -10.44
C THR A 208 1.38 0.66 -11.13
N TRP A 209 2.54 0.03 -11.40
CA TRP A 209 2.61 -1.29 -12.04
C TRP A 209 1.92 -2.39 -11.22
N PHE A 210 2.01 -2.36 -9.87
CA PHE A 210 1.35 -3.34 -9.01
C PHE A 210 -0.17 -3.17 -8.94
N GLN A 211 -0.66 -1.95 -9.13
CA GLN A 211 -2.07 -1.63 -8.97
C GLN A 211 -2.88 -2.11 -10.16
N THR A 212 -4.01 -2.79 -9.93
CA THR A 212 -4.91 -3.24 -11.00
C THR A 212 -5.53 -2.05 -11.71
N ALA A 213 -6.08 -1.08 -10.98
CA ALA A 213 -6.70 0.13 -11.50
C ALA A 213 -5.66 1.26 -11.71
N VAL A 214 -6.04 2.28 -12.45
CA VAL A 214 -5.30 3.55 -12.50
C VAL A 214 -5.56 4.31 -11.20
N GLY A 215 -4.49 4.76 -10.57
CA GLY A 215 -4.54 5.52 -9.32
C GLY A 215 -4.99 4.72 -8.09
N ARG A 216 -4.72 5.29 -6.94
CA ARG A 216 -5.14 4.75 -5.64
C ARG A 216 -6.62 5.07 -5.37
N PRO A 217 -7.34 4.28 -4.54
CA PRO A 217 -8.66 4.67 -4.07
C PRO A 217 -8.62 6.02 -3.32
N PHE A 218 -9.72 6.80 -3.34
CA PHE A 218 -9.79 8.11 -2.65
C PHE A 218 -9.34 8.07 -1.20
N LEU A 219 -9.59 6.96 -0.50
CA LEU A 219 -9.19 6.78 0.90
C LEU A 219 -7.68 6.70 1.08
N PHE A 220 -6.98 6.19 0.07
CA PHE A 220 -5.55 5.85 0.14
C PHE A 220 -4.71 6.69 -0.81
N GLN A 221 -5.20 7.85 -1.24
CA GLN A 221 -4.37 8.83 -1.91
C GLN A 221 -3.24 9.27 -0.97
N PHE A 222 -2.09 9.57 -1.53
CA PHE A 222 -0.95 10.06 -0.76
C PHE A 222 -1.24 11.45 -0.17
N GLU A 223 -0.54 11.81 0.89
CA GLU A 223 -0.78 13.03 1.65
C GLU A 223 -0.54 14.29 0.81
N ASP A 224 0.42 14.25 -0.10
CA ASP A 224 0.75 15.30 -1.06
C ASP A 224 -0.24 15.39 -2.24
N ASN A 225 -1.03 14.34 -2.45
CA ASN A 225 -2.05 14.25 -3.49
C ASN A 225 -3.50 14.37 -2.94
N GLY A 226 -3.67 15.04 -1.82
CA GLY A 226 -4.97 15.26 -1.18
C GLY A 226 -5.47 14.08 -0.34
N GLY A 227 -4.58 13.23 0.13
CA GLY A 227 -4.90 12.09 0.98
C GLY A 227 -5.40 12.49 2.37
N ILE A 228 -6.37 11.74 2.89
CA ILE A 228 -6.97 11.98 4.21
C ILE A 228 -6.36 11.13 5.32
N LEU A 229 -5.60 10.10 4.97
CA LEU A 229 -4.95 9.19 5.91
C LEU A 229 -3.48 9.56 6.12
N PRO A 230 -2.90 9.24 7.27
CA PRO A 230 -1.45 9.21 7.45
C PRO A 230 -0.90 7.95 6.76
N ILE A 231 -0.74 8.01 5.43
CA ILE A 231 -0.21 6.89 4.62
C ILE A 231 1.18 6.52 5.11
N HIS A 232 2.03 7.52 5.32
CA HIS A 232 3.37 7.37 5.86
C HIS A 232 3.45 7.83 7.30
N ASN A 233 4.33 7.19 8.07
CA ASN A 233 4.64 7.63 9.43
C ASN A 233 6.12 7.43 9.73
N VAL A 234 6.71 8.32 10.51
CA VAL A 234 8.07 8.20 11.02
C VAL A 234 8.01 7.79 12.48
N GLY A 235 8.60 6.65 12.81
CA GLY A 235 8.52 6.09 14.14
C GLY A 235 8.96 4.65 14.22
N ALA A 236 8.23 3.84 14.99
CA ALA A 236 8.47 2.41 15.17
C ALA A 236 7.19 1.61 14.90
N SER A 237 7.35 0.46 14.24
CA SER A 237 6.29 -0.50 13.92
C SER A 237 6.68 -1.89 14.36
N ALA A 238 5.95 -2.49 15.30
CA ALA A 238 6.10 -3.87 15.72
C ALA A 238 5.01 -4.73 15.09
N SER A 239 5.37 -5.89 14.57
CA SER A 239 4.43 -6.79 13.89
C SER A 239 4.77 -8.25 14.12
N GLY A 240 3.79 -9.13 13.95
CA GLY A 240 3.99 -10.56 14.07
C GLY A 240 2.70 -11.36 13.92
N ARG A 241 2.86 -12.67 14.00
CA ARG A 241 1.77 -13.64 14.02
C ARG A 241 1.28 -13.86 15.45
N ILE A 242 -0.01 -14.13 15.60
CA ILE A 242 -0.60 -14.60 16.87
C ILE A 242 -0.88 -16.08 16.70
N PRO A 243 -0.41 -16.97 17.62
CA PRO A 243 -0.77 -18.38 17.58
C PRO A 243 -2.28 -18.58 17.59
N SER A 244 -2.87 -18.95 16.45
CA SER A 244 -4.33 -19.00 16.25
C SER A 244 -4.75 -20.10 15.29
N GLY A 245 -3.85 -21.05 15.01
CA GLY A 245 -4.13 -22.19 14.13
C GLY A 245 -4.61 -21.75 12.75
N ALA A 246 -5.74 -22.32 12.31
CA ALA A 246 -6.31 -22.06 10.98
C ALA A 246 -6.81 -20.62 10.76
N LEU A 247 -6.98 -19.81 11.80
CA LEU A 247 -7.39 -18.40 11.67
C LEU A 247 -6.27 -17.53 11.10
N GLY A 248 -5.00 -17.85 11.36
CA GLY A 248 -3.86 -17.11 10.86
C GLY A 248 -3.90 -15.63 11.25
N LEU A 249 -4.03 -15.36 12.57
CA LEU A 249 -4.08 -13.99 13.09
C LEU A 249 -2.71 -13.31 13.07
N HIS A 250 -2.73 -12.02 12.75
CA HIS A 250 -1.56 -11.13 12.76
C HIS A 250 -1.88 -9.83 13.47
N TYR A 251 -0.86 -9.20 14.03
CA TYR A 251 -0.95 -7.89 14.63
C TYR A 251 0.09 -6.93 14.06
N VAL A 252 -0.23 -5.64 14.11
CA VAL A 252 0.72 -4.54 13.93
C VAL A 252 0.42 -3.48 14.98
N VAL A 253 1.47 -3.02 15.68
CA VAL A 253 1.40 -1.92 16.65
C VAL A 253 2.41 -0.88 16.24
N GLU A 254 1.97 0.36 16.09
CA GLU A 254 2.80 1.45 15.59
C GLU A 254 2.75 2.65 16.53
N VAL A 255 3.88 3.35 16.62
CA VAL A 255 4.00 4.65 17.27
C VAL A 255 4.86 5.56 16.41
N GLY A 256 4.41 6.80 16.19
CA GLY A 256 5.14 7.72 15.33
C GLY A 256 4.64 9.16 15.42
N ASN A 257 5.13 10.00 14.52
CA ASN A 257 4.82 11.43 14.49
C ASN A 257 3.35 11.72 14.17
N GLY A 258 2.71 10.87 13.33
CA GLY A 258 1.34 11.11 12.88
C GLY A 258 1.25 11.99 11.65
N ARG A 259 0.05 12.51 11.39
CA ARG A 259 -0.27 13.37 10.25
C ARG A 259 -0.15 14.84 10.67
N THR A 260 0.31 15.70 9.75
CA THR A 260 0.21 17.15 9.95
C THR A 260 -1.22 17.64 9.80
N SER A 261 -1.53 18.82 10.37
CA SER A 261 -2.87 19.41 10.40
C SER A 261 -3.23 20.23 9.17
N ARG A 262 -2.41 20.18 8.11
CA ARG A 262 -2.62 20.93 6.88
C ARG A 262 -3.82 20.43 6.09
N LEU A 263 -4.43 21.33 5.29
CA LEU A 263 -5.50 21.01 4.36
C LEU A 263 -4.98 20.14 3.21
N PRO A 264 -5.53 18.96 2.95
CA PRO A 264 -4.95 17.98 2.02
C PRO A 264 -4.79 18.47 0.57
N LEU A 265 -5.72 19.29 0.08
CA LEU A 265 -5.69 19.78 -1.30
C LEU A 265 -4.99 21.13 -1.47
N SER A 266 -4.65 21.80 -0.37
CA SER A 266 -4.07 23.16 -0.41
C SER A 266 -2.55 23.15 -0.22
N GLU A 267 -2.04 22.19 0.53
CA GLU A 267 -0.61 22.11 0.86
C GLU A 267 -0.13 20.66 0.88
N ALA A 268 1.03 20.42 0.27
CA ALA A 268 1.71 19.14 0.35
C ALA A 268 2.02 18.77 1.82
N VAL A 269 1.72 17.54 2.20
CA VAL A 269 1.88 17.03 3.56
C VAL A 269 2.94 15.94 3.55
N GLN A 270 4.11 16.26 4.11
CA GLN A 270 5.22 15.31 4.22
C GLN A 270 5.55 15.02 5.69
N ASN A 271 4.80 14.42 6.48
CA ASN A 271 4.95 14.20 7.94
C ASN A 271 6.29 13.56 8.38
N VAL A 272 7.40 14.08 7.85
CA VAL A 272 8.77 13.66 8.21
C VAL A 272 9.20 14.17 9.60
N VAL A 273 8.62 15.30 10.02
CA VAL A 273 8.82 15.92 11.34
C VAL A 273 7.46 16.14 11.99
N ASP A 274 7.39 15.96 13.31
CA ASP A 274 6.16 16.17 14.08
C ASP A 274 5.88 17.66 14.28
N GLU A 275 4.62 18.06 14.15
CA GLU A 275 4.15 19.42 14.45
C GLU A 275 3.88 19.65 15.95
N ASN A 276 3.91 18.59 16.76
CA ASN A 276 3.59 18.65 18.17
C ASN A 276 4.30 17.54 18.99
N ASN A 277 4.13 17.55 20.32
CA ASN A 277 4.76 16.57 21.21
C ASN A 277 3.93 15.29 21.44
N HIS A 278 2.74 15.18 20.87
CA HIS A 278 1.94 13.95 20.94
C HIS A 278 2.41 12.97 19.87
N LYS A 279 2.39 11.69 20.22
CA LYS A 279 2.68 10.63 19.25
C LYS A 279 1.40 9.93 18.84
N ALA A 280 1.29 9.69 17.54
CA ALA A 280 0.25 8.85 17.00
C ALA A 280 0.50 7.39 17.37
N VAL A 281 -0.56 6.66 17.64
CA VAL A 281 -0.54 5.21 17.88
C VAL A 281 -1.54 4.51 16.99
N ASN A 282 -1.15 3.36 16.45
CA ASN A 282 -2.00 2.48 15.64
C ASN A 282 -1.95 1.05 16.16
N LEU A 283 -3.10 0.41 16.18
CA LEU A 283 -3.24 -1.03 16.40
C LEU A 283 -4.03 -1.62 15.24
N ALA A 284 -3.45 -2.56 14.52
CA ALA A 284 -4.12 -3.34 13.50
C ALA A 284 -4.11 -4.83 13.86
N LEU A 285 -5.25 -5.49 13.63
CA LEU A 285 -5.42 -6.92 13.76
C LEU A 285 -6.08 -7.45 12.49
N PHE A 286 -5.53 -8.54 11.93
CA PHE A 286 -6.11 -9.16 10.75
C PHE A 286 -5.90 -10.67 10.73
N ALA A 287 -6.82 -11.36 10.07
CA ALA A 287 -6.81 -12.79 9.85
C ALA A 287 -6.51 -13.12 8.39
N ARG A 288 -5.70 -14.16 8.18
CA ARG A 288 -5.45 -14.83 6.90
C ARG A 288 -5.78 -16.31 7.04
N PRO A 289 -7.09 -16.68 6.97
CA PRO A 289 -7.51 -18.06 7.27
C PRO A 289 -6.91 -19.07 6.29
N GLY A 290 -6.25 -20.10 6.82
CA GLY A 290 -5.66 -21.16 6.00
C GLY A 290 -6.70 -21.96 5.22
N VAL A 291 -7.94 -22.02 5.70
CA VAL A 291 -9.07 -22.71 5.04
C VAL A 291 -9.57 -21.97 3.78
N LEU A 292 -9.28 -20.67 3.64
CA LEU A 292 -9.63 -19.87 2.47
C LEU A 292 -8.42 -19.02 2.04
N PRO A 293 -7.41 -19.63 1.41
CA PRO A 293 -6.22 -18.91 0.96
C PRO A 293 -6.59 -17.73 0.05
N GLY A 294 -5.96 -16.58 0.29
CA GLY A 294 -6.25 -15.33 -0.42
C GLY A 294 -7.25 -14.41 0.29
N LEU A 295 -8.02 -14.90 1.27
CA LEU A 295 -8.83 -14.05 2.13
C LEU A 295 -7.94 -13.37 3.18
N GLN A 296 -8.12 -12.07 3.33
CA GLN A 296 -7.67 -11.32 4.50
C GLN A 296 -8.81 -10.44 4.97
N THR A 297 -9.06 -10.45 6.28
CA THR A 297 -10.03 -9.56 6.93
C THR A 297 -9.42 -9.00 8.19
N GLY A 298 -9.70 -7.74 8.48
CA GLY A 298 -9.10 -7.10 9.63
C GLY A 298 -9.67 -5.72 9.93
N PHE A 299 -9.18 -5.15 11.01
CA PHE A 299 -9.49 -3.79 11.42
C PHE A 299 -8.26 -3.10 12.00
N SER A 300 -8.30 -1.77 12.02
CA SER A 300 -7.31 -0.94 12.69
C SER A 300 -7.95 0.21 13.44
N VAL A 301 -7.28 0.63 14.51
CA VAL A 301 -7.63 1.79 15.32
C VAL A 301 -6.39 2.67 15.43
N TYR A 302 -6.49 3.86 14.86
CA TYR A 302 -5.42 4.86 14.91
C TYR A 302 -5.88 6.06 15.75
N ARG A 303 -5.00 6.60 16.60
CA ARG A 303 -5.24 7.79 17.41
C ARG A 303 -4.08 8.76 17.30
N ASP A 304 -4.43 10.05 17.19
CA ASP A 304 -3.50 11.15 17.07
C ASP A 304 -4.07 12.43 17.67
N VAL A 305 -3.23 13.46 17.80
CA VAL A 305 -3.63 14.82 18.16
C VAL A 305 -3.03 15.78 17.16
N LEU A 306 -3.86 16.38 16.34
CA LEU A 306 -3.47 17.39 15.36
C LEU A 306 -3.39 18.78 16.05
N ALA A 307 -2.43 19.60 15.62
CA ALA A 307 -2.15 20.92 16.19
C ALA A 307 -2.18 22.02 15.11
N PRO A 308 -3.36 22.31 14.51
CA PRO A 308 -3.47 23.34 13.48
C PRO A 308 -3.13 24.72 14.04
N ASP A 309 -2.47 25.55 13.21
CA ASP A 309 -2.15 26.93 13.56
C ASP A 309 -3.43 27.74 13.87
N ASN A 310 -3.36 28.56 14.94
CA ASN A 310 -4.45 29.45 15.36
C ASN A 310 -5.80 28.76 15.65
N SER A 311 -5.80 27.45 15.89
CA SER A 311 -7.00 26.66 16.17
C SER A 311 -6.77 25.75 17.39
N PRO A 312 -7.84 25.34 18.09
CA PRO A 312 -7.71 24.34 19.14
C PRO A 312 -7.13 23.01 18.59
N ARG A 313 -6.35 22.32 19.41
CA ARG A 313 -5.89 20.95 19.10
C ARG A 313 -7.08 20.04 18.83
N ILE A 314 -6.92 19.11 17.89
CA ILE A 314 -7.98 18.23 17.43
C ILE A 314 -7.56 16.78 17.74
N GLY A 315 -8.36 16.10 18.58
CA GLY A 315 -8.21 14.67 18.76
C GLY A 315 -8.69 13.93 17.52
N GLN A 316 -7.80 13.22 16.84
CA GLN A 316 -8.12 12.37 15.69
C GLN A 316 -8.26 10.92 16.15
N THR A 317 -9.28 10.23 15.64
CA THR A 317 -9.42 8.76 15.74
C THR A 317 -9.85 8.23 14.39
N ILE A 318 -9.12 7.25 13.86
CA ILE A 318 -9.47 6.57 12.62
C ILE A 318 -9.81 5.11 12.97
N LEU A 319 -11.00 4.69 12.56
CA LEU A 319 -11.42 3.30 12.62
C LEU A 319 -11.52 2.80 11.19
N ALA A 320 -10.78 1.76 10.85
CA ALA A 320 -10.80 1.17 9.52
C ALA A 320 -11.03 -0.34 9.61
N ALA A 321 -11.71 -0.89 8.61
CA ALA A 321 -11.94 -2.32 8.46
C ALA A 321 -11.80 -2.72 6.98
N HIS A 322 -11.32 -3.93 6.74
CA HIS A 322 -11.19 -4.47 5.41
C HIS A 322 -11.60 -5.93 5.32
N ALA A 323 -12.09 -6.33 4.14
CA ALA A 323 -12.27 -7.70 3.73
C ALA A 323 -11.84 -7.81 2.27
N VAL A 324 -10.76 -8.52 2.01
CA VAL A 324 -10.19 -8.65 0.68
C VAL A 324 -9.96 -10.12 0.34
N TYR A 325 -10.20 -10.45 -0.92
CA TYR A 325 -9.92 -11.77 -1.46
C TYR A 325 -9.09 -11.63 -2.73
N VAL A 326 -7.82 -12.04 -2.64
CA VAL A 326 -6.84 -11.85 -3.72
C VAL A 326 -6.26 -13.19 -4.14
N ARG A 327 -6.43 -13.48 -5.43
CA ARG A 327 -5.88 -14.66 -6.12
C ARG A 327 -5.29 -14.23 -7.46
N PRO A 328 -4.41 -15.00 -8.08
CA PRO A 328 -3.82 -14.63 -9.37
C PRO A 328 -4.84 -14.26 -10.46
N SER A 329 -5.99 -14.95 -10.48
CA SER A 329 -7.05 -14.73 -11.47
C SER A 329 -8.19 -13.84 -11.02
N PHE A 330 -8.27 -13.50 -9.72
CA PHE A 330 -9.41 -12.76 -9.15
C PHE A 330 -8.98 -11.87 -7.99
N GLU A 331 -9.51 -10.67 -7.97
CA GLU A 331 -9.29 -9.69 -6.90
C GLU A 331 -10.64 -9.08 -6.47
N TRP A 332 -10.90 -9.06 -5.19
CA TRP A 332 -12.02 -8.36 -4.60
C TRP A 332 -11.54 -7.65 -3.34
N LEU A 333 -11.49 -6.33 -3.39
CA LEU A 333 -11.02 -5.47 -2.32
C LEU A 333 -12.20 -4.66 -1.78
N ASN A 334 -12.39 -4.67 -0.46
CA ASN A 334 -13.39 -3.85 0.21
C ASN A 334 -12.77 -3.28 1.47
N GLU A 335 -12.78 -1.96 1.57
CA GLU A 335 -12.30 -1.26 2.76
C GLU A 335 -13.23 -0.11 3.09
N ALA A 336 -13.44 0.09 4.37
CA ALA A 336 -14.24 1.19 4.90
C ALA A 336 -13.56 1.78 6.13
N LEU A 337 -13.72 3.09 6.29
CA LEU A 337 -13.19 3.78 7.45
C LEU A 337 -14.10 4.93 7.89
N VAL A 338 -13.88 5.39 9.10
CA VAL A 338 -14.39 6.66 9.59
C VAL A 338 -13.27 7.40 10.34
N ILE A 339 -13.06 8.64 9.95
CA ILE A 339 -12.17 9.55 10.66
C ILE A 339 -13.04 10.43 11.55
N ARG A 340 -12.72 10.46 12.84
CA ARG A 340 -13.39 11.28 13.84
C ARG A 340 -12.44 12.39 14.29
N HIS A 341 -12.85 13.65 14.10
CA HIS A 341 -12.16 14.83 14.63
C HIS A 341 -12.97 15.47 15.76
N ALA A 342 -12.29 15.65 16.90
CA ALA A 342 -12.87 16.26 18.10
C ALA A 342 -12.02 17.46 18.52
N PRO A 343 -12.35 18.69 18.10
CA PRO A 343 -11.64 19.90 18.53
C PRO A 343 -11.76 20.09 20.03
N ARG A 344 -10.63 20.38 20.70
CA ARG A 344 -10.58 20.55 22.16
C ARG A 344 -11.39 21.77 22.58
N GLY A 345 -12.20 21.64 23.62
CA GLY A 345 -13.05 22.72 24.12
C GLY A 345 -14.34 22.96 23.28
N GLN A 346 -14.59 22.19 22.26
CA GLN A 346 -15.82 22.21 21.47
C GLN A 346 -16.66 20.98 21.74
N THR A 347 -17.99 21.15 21.69
CA THR A 347 -18.95 20.02 21.82
C THR A 347 -19.18 19.32 20.49
N ARG A 348 -18.86 19.98 19.37
CA ARG A 348 -19.05 19.45 18.02
C ARG A 348 -17.93 18.47 17.67
N VAL A 349 -18.34 17.35 17.12
CA VAL A 349 -17.45 16.30 16.62
C VAL A 349 -17.76 16.08 15.15
N PHE A 350 -16.73 15.99 14.34
CA PHE A 350 -16.83 15.75 12.90
C PHE A 350 -16.51 14.29 12.59
N HIS A 351 -17.21 13.75 11.58
CA HIS A 351 -17.00 12.41 11.08
C HIS A 351 -16.84 12.45 9.57
N THR A 352 -15.76 11.90 9.07
CA THR A 352 -15.48 11.74 7.64
C THR A 352 -15.49 10.25 7.31
N PRO A 353 -16.67 9.71 6.90
CA PRO A 353 -16.77 8.33 6.44
C PRO A 353 -16.23 8.19 5.02
N GLY A 354 -15.66 7.02 4.74
CA GLY A 354 -15.23 6.66 3.40
C GLY A 354 -15.19 5.15 3.21
N PHE A 355 -15.38 4.70 1.97
CA PHE A 355 -15.22 3.30 1.58
C PHE A 355 -14.89 3.18 0.11
N TYR A 356 -14.34 2.04 -0.27
CA TYR A 356 -14.30 1.60 -1.66
C TYR A 356 -14.52 0.09 -1.75
N THR A 357 -14.99 -0.32 -2.92
CA THR A 357 -15.00 -1.70 -3.37
C THR A 357 -14.36 -1.78 -4.75
N GLN A 358 -13.52 -2.78 -4.98
CA GLN A 358 -12.89 -3.03 -6.27
C GLN A 358 -12.99 -4.52 -6.58
N ILE A 359 -13.37 -4.83 -7.81
CA ILE A 359 -13.40 -6.21 -8.29
C ILE A 359 -12.67 -6.29 -9.63
N SER A 360 -11.88 -7.34 -9.82
CA SER A 360 -11.25 -7.64 -11.09
C SER A 360 -11.16 -9.15 -11.33
N ARG A 361 -11.14 -9.54 -12.60
CA ARG A 361 -10.91 -10.92 -13.00
C ARG A 361 -9.97 -10.98 -14.21
N ARG A 362 -9.00 -11.87 -14.16
CA ARG A 362 -8.03 -12.07 -15.23
C ARG A 362 -8.53 -13.11 -16.24
N PHE A 363 -8.43 -12.77 -17.53
CA PHE A 363 -8.70 -13.62 -18.69
C PHE A 363 -7.48 -13.57 -19.61
N GLY A 364 -6.59 -14.53 -19.47
CA GLY A 364 -5.29 -14.48 -20.18
C GLY A 364 -4.49 -13.25 -19.74
N SER A 365 -4.15 -12.40 -20.71
CA SER A 365 -3.45 -11.13 -20.48
C SER A 365 -4.37 -9.95 -20.14
N TYR A 366 -5.67 -10.12 -20.19
CA TYR A 366 -6.65 -9.07 -19.95
C TYR A 366 -7.24 -9.17 -18.55
N ARG A 367 -7.36 -8.04 -17.85
CA ARG A 367 -7.96 -7.94 -16.52
C ARG A 367 -8.93 -6.75 -16.49
N PRO A 368 -10.20 -6.92 -16.89
CA PRO A 368 -11.23 -5.94 -16.63
C PRO A 368 -11.42 -5.75 -15.12
N TYR A 369 -11.72 -4.52 -14.72
CA TYR A 369 -11.99 -4.17 -13.34
C TYR A 369 -13.07 -3.10 -13.22
N PHE A 370 -13.67 -3.08 -12.03
CA PHE A 370 -14.61 -2.07 -11.59
C PHE A 370 -14.23 -1.64 -10.18
N ARG A 371 -14.27 -0.34 -9.90
CA ARG A 371 -14.13 0.25 -8.57
C ARG A 371 -15.28 1.22 -8.33
N TYR A 372 -15.89 1.18 -7.16
CA TYR A 372 -16.73 2.25 -6.66
C TYR A 372 -16.13 2.80 -5.38
N GLN A 373 -16.12 4.10 -5.22
CA GLN A 373 -15.47 4.76 -4.12
C GLN A 373 -16.29 5.94 -3.59
N TYR A 374 -16.13 6.23 -2.31
CA TYR A 374 -16.88 7.24 -1.60
C TYR A 374 -16.05 7.83 -0.47
N VAL A 375 -16.07 9.15 -0.33
CA VAL A 375 -15.57 9.89 0.84
C VAL A 375 -16.47 11.12 1.05
N ASN A 376 -16.72 11.46 2.31
CA ASN A 376 -17.59 12.60 2.63
C ASN A 376 -17.08 13.35 3.87
N ALA A 377 -16.34 14.42 3.65
CA ALA A 377 -16.00 15.39 4.68
C ALA A 377 -17.07 16.50 4.73
N ALA A 378 -17.41 16.97 5.93
CA ALA A 378 -18.31 18.12 6.09
C ALA A 378 -17.62 19.40 5.60
N ALA A 379 -18.38 20.35 5.08
CA ALA A 379 -17.84 21.62 4.56
C ALA A 379 -17.14 22.48 5.64
N ASP A 380 -17.51 22.28 6.88
CA ASP A 380 -16.96 22.98 8.04
C ASP A 380 -16.07 22.05 8.92
N GLU A 381 -15.62 20.94 8.36
CA GLU A 381 -14.62 20.05 8.95
C GLU A 381 -13.26 20.78 8.99
N PRO A 382 -12.59 20.86 10.16
CA PRO A 382 -11.45 21.76 10.33
C PRO A 382 -10.19 21.35 9.55
N ILE A 383 -10.04 20.07 9.18
CA ILE A 383 -8.85 19.53 8.48
C ILE A 383 -9.18 19.16 7.03
N PHE A 384 -10.38 18.65 6.76
CA PHE A 384 -10.76 18.08 5.46
C PHE A 384 -11.86 18.88 4.75
N SER A 385 -11.99 20.18 5.06
CA SER A 385 -13.01 21.05 4.45
C SER A 385 -12.91 21.15 2.93
N ASP A 386 -11.71 21.04 2.37
CA ASP A 386 -11.43 21.06 0.94
C ASP A 386 -11.73 19.72 0.24
N VAL A 387 -11.76 18.60 0.98
CA VAL A 387 -12.05 17.27 0.44
C VAL A 387 -13.49 17.13 0.01
N GLY A 388 -14.45 17.55 0.87
CA GLY A 388 -15.88 17.52 0.60
C GLY A 388 -16.44 16.11 0.36
N LEU A 389 -17.55 16.06 -0.41
CA LEU A 389 -18.14 14.81 -0.89
C LEU A 389 -17.56 14.47 -2.27
N ARG A 390 -17.00 13.29 -2.39
CA ARG A 390 -16.56 12.69 -3.66
C ARG A 390 -17.02 11.23 -3.71
N HIS A 391 -17.67 10.83 -4.79
CA HIS A 391 -18.04 9.43 -4.99
C HIS A 391 -18.28 9.12 -6.46
N GLY A 392 -18.04 7.89 -6.84
CA GLY A 392 -18.36 7.45 -8.19
C GLY A 392 -17.65 6.15 -8.59
N PRO A 393 -18.02 5.62 -9.76
CA PRO A 393 -17.41 4.44 -10.33
C PRO A 393 -16.15 4.77 -11.15
N SER A 394 -15.23 3.82 -11.17
CA SER A 394 -14.16 3.68 -12.16
C SER A 394 -14.33 2.34 -12.86
N VAL A 395 -14.24 2.33 -14.18
CA VAL A 395 -14.29 1.12 -15.01
C VAL A 395 -13.06 1.09 -15.89
N GLY A 396 -12.38 -0.04 -15.94
CA GLY A 396 -11.17 -0.11 -16.74
C GLY A 396 -10.77 -1.51 -17.16
N LEU A 397 -9.72 -1.55 -17.98
CA LEU A 397 -9.08 -2.74 -18.48
C LEU A 397 -7.57 -2.61 -18.29
N ARG A 398 -6.97 -3.59 -17.62
CA ARG A 398 -5.52 -3.78 -17.57
C ARG A 398 -5.15 -4.88 -18.56
N PHE A 399 -4.18 -4.59 -19.41
CA PHE A 399 -3.57 -5.54 -20.35
C PHE A 399 -2.13 -5.78 -19.95
N GLU A 400 -1.79 -7.02 -19.61
CA GLU A 400 -0.43 -7.45 -19.25
C GLU A 400 0.30 -7.87 -20.54
N ALA A 401 1.04 -6.92 -21.13
CA ALA A 401 1.79 -7.15 -22.36
C ALA A 401 3.00 -8.08 -22.12
N SER A 402 3.59 -8.03 -20.93
CA SER A 402 4.61 -8.95 -20.45
C SER A 402 4.58 -9.02 -18.93
N GLU A 403 5.50 -9.79 -18.32
CA GLU A 403 5.68 -9.82 -16.86
C GLU A 403 6.16 -8.47 -16.28
N ALA A 404 6.73 -7.61 -17.12
CA ALA A 404 7.29 -6.32 -16.71
C ALA A 404 6.48 -5.11 -17.22
N VAL A 405 5.51 -5.29 -18.15
CA VAL A 405 4.81 -4.17 -18.82
C VAL A 405 3.31 -4.36 -18.76
N ALA A 406 2.60 -3.35 -18.30
CA ALA A 406 1.15 -3.30 -18.25
C ALA A 406 0.61 -2.01 -18.87
N PHE A 407 -0.45 -2.13 -19.68
CA PHE A 407 -1.24 -1.03 -20.20
C PHE A 407 -2.57 -0.99 -19.47
N LYS A 408 -3.06 0.20 -19.13
CA LYS A 408 -4.35 0.36 -18.47
C LYS A 408 -5.14 1.45 -19.16
N LEU A 409 -6.41 1.17 -19.41
CA LEU A 409 -7.40 2.15 -19.86
C LEU A 409 -8.48 2.23 -18.79
N GLN A 410 -8.78 3.43 -18.30
CA GLN A 410 -9.77 3.67 -17.27
C GLN A 410 -10.63 4.87 -17.57
N TYR A 411 -11.92 4.71 -17.37
CA TYR A 411 -12.90 5.80 -17.30
C TYR A 411 -13.35 5.98 -15.85
N ASP A 412 -13.34 7.22 -15.40
CA ASP A 412 -13.77 7.65 -14.07
C ASP A 412 -14.96 8.58 -14.17
N HIS A 413 -15.98 8.36 -13.35
CA HIS A 413 -17.07 9.29 -13.12
C HIS A 413 -17.11 9.66 -11.65
N THR A 414 -16.85 10.93 -11.33
CA THR A 414 -16.77 11.42 -9.95
C THR A 414 -17.80 12.50 -9.70
N ASN A 415 -18.78 12.22 -8.85
CA ASN A 415 -19.73 13.19 -8.33
C ASN A 415 -19.12 13.97 -7.17
N LEU A 416 -19.31 15.28 -7.18
CA LEU A 416 -18.83 16.22 -6.17
C LEU A 416 -20.01 16.93 -5.50
N ARG A 417 -19.82 17.41 -4.25
CA ARG A 417 -20.82 18.23 -3.58
C ARG A 417 -20.97 19.57 -4.29
N GLN A 418 -22.19 19.88 -4.76
CA GLN A 418 -22.55 21.17 -5.35
C GLN A 418 -21.61 21.63 -6.50
N ARG A 419 -21.01 20.70 -7.20
CA ARG A 419 -20.17 20.95 -8.38
C ARG A 419 -20.56 19.98 -9.48
N PRO A 420 -20.31 20.31 -10.77
CA PRO A 420 -20.48 19.36 -11.87
C PRO A 420 -19.66 18.08 -11.62
N ALA A 421 -20.19 16.98 -12.08
CA ALA A 421 -19.45 15.71 -12.06
C ALA A 421 -18.22 15.81 -12.98
N ILE A 422 -17.15 15.13 -12.58
CA ILE A 422 -15.94 15.01 -13.38
C ILE A 422 -15.95 13.65 -14.07
N ASP A 423 -15.85 13.69 -15.40
CA ASP A 423 -15.64 12.53 -16.25
C ASP A 423 -14.21 12.59 -16.76
N ALA A 424 -13.47 11.51 -16.58
CA ALA A 424 -12.07 11.42 -17.01
C ALA A 424 -11.77 10.12 -17.73
N LEU A 425 -10.88 10.19 -18.71
CA LEU A 425 -10.33 9.05 -19.41
C LEU A 425 -8.81 9.05 -19.24
N THR A 426 -8.28 7.91 -18.80
CA THR A 426 -6.85 7.75 -18.55
C THR A 426 -6.31 6.52 -19.25
N LEU A 427 -5.24 6.69 -20.01
CA LEU A 427 -4.40 5.62 -20.55
C LEU A 427 -3.06 5.66 -19.81
N GLN A 428 -2.66 4.56 -19.17
CA GLN A 428 -1.43 4.45 -18.39
C GLN A 428 -0.57 3.29 -18.91
N PHE A 429 0.71 3.57 -19.08
CA PHE A 429 1.76 2.62 -19.45
C PHE A 429 2.66 2.44 -18.22
N ALA A 430 2.55 1.33 -17.53
CA ALA A 430 3.32 1.05 -16.31
C ALA A 430 4.29 -0.10 -16.54
N PHE A 431 5.53 0.04 -16.09
CA PHE A 431 6.54 -1.00 -16.25
C PHE A 431 7.53 -1.07 -15.09
N THR A 432 8.23 -2.19 -14.99
CA THR A 432 9.27 -2.48 -13.98
C THR A 432 10.56 -2.91 -14.68
N PHE A 433 11.70 -2.61 -14.06
CA PHE A 433 13.06 -2.93 -14.55
C PHE A 433 14.02 -3.23 -13.40
#